data_b1f983cb6684055d02fb714481278550
#
_entry.id   b1f983cb6684055d02fb714481278550
#
_cell.length_a   1.000
_cell.length_b   1.000
_cell.length_c   1.000
_cell.angle_alpha   90.00
_cell.angle_beta   90.00
_cell.angle_gamma   90.00
#
_symmetry.space_group_name_H-M   'P 1'
#
loop_
_entity.id
_entity.type
_entity.pdbx_description
1 polymer ?
#
loop_
_entity_poly.entity_id
_entity_poly.type
_entity_poly.pdbx_seq_one_letter_code
_entity_poly.pdbx_strand_id
1 'polypeptide(L)'
;MPGERIPMRVKKRPVMSSNRFHSRVSRRAALSVLAALPALSGPLLPLPARAQTDPLPSWDDGAAKQAILNFVAAVTREGSADFVPPAERIATFDNDGTLWVEHPMYTQLAFALDRVKALAPMHPEWRDTQPFKAALDGDVKTLAESGEHGMVELVMATHAEMTTEEFQKIVTDWLANAHHPRFKRTYTELSYLPMIELLGYLRANGFKTFIVSGGGIEFMRPWTEQVYGVPPEQVVGSSIKTKFQMRDGRPELFRLAEVNFVDDNAGKPVGINEFVGRRPIAAFGNSDGDLQMLQWTTMSGGVRLGLLVHHTDAVREYAYDRNTSFGRLDKALDAAAPNRWVVVDMKREWKRIFAFE
;
A
#
# COMPACT_ATOMS: atom_id res chain seq x y z
N MET A 1 17.99 26.14 53.35
CA MET A 1 17.81 27.47 52.71
C MET A 1 16.70 27.32 51.69
N PRO A 2 15.56 28.02 51.84
CA PRO A 2 14.38 27.80 50.99
C PRO A 2 14.47 28.62 49.69
N GLY A 3 14.05 28.00 48.59
CA GLY A 3 14.05 28.58 47.25
C GLY A 3 12.87 29.53 46.99
N GLU A 4 13.20 30.62 46.38
CA GLU A 4 12.31 31.69 45.95
C GLU A 4 11.42 31.27 44.79
N ARG A 5 10.09 31.46 44.91
CA ARG A 5 9.15 31.31 43.81
C ARG A 5 8.94 32.65 43.13
N ILE A 6 9.19 32.70 41.81
CA ILE A 6 8.91 33.88 40.99
C ILE A 6 7.45 33.77 40.48
N PRO A 7 6.60 34.77 40.66
CA PRO A 7 5.21 34.75 40.17
C PRO A 7 5.14 35.16 38.68
N MET A 8 4.54 34.30 37.83
CA MET A 8 4.23 34.62 36.45
C MET A 8 3.04 35.58 36.32
N ARG A 9 3.34 36.78 35.80
CA ARG A 9 2.34 37.82 35.53
C ARG A 9 1.62 37.60 34.24
N VAL A 10 0.34 37.16 34.31
CA VAL A 10 -0.55 37.00 33.15
C VAL A 10 -1.00 38.37 32.64
N LYS A 11 -0.61 38.77 31.45
CA LYS A 11 -1.13 39.94 30.74
C LYS A 11 -2.45 39.59 30.05
N LYS A 12 -3.57 40.23 30.51
CA LYS A 12 -4.88 40.20 29.85
C LYS A 12 -4.79 40.98 28.53
N ARG A 13 -5.21 40.37 27.43
CA ARG A 13 -5.44 41.03 26.13
C ARG A 13 -6.86 41.64 26.11
N PRO A 14 -7.07 42.80 25.47
CA PRO A 14 -8.39 43.42 25.40
C PRO A 14 -9.31 42.70 24.42
N VAL A 15 -10.59 42.64 24.82
CA VAL A 15 -11.72 42.08 24.01
C VAL A 15 -12.07 43.11 22.93
N MET A 16 -11.98 42.69 21.65
CA MET A 16 -12.53 43.48 20.54
C MET A 16 -14.03 43.24 20.42
N SER A 17 -14.79 44.33 20.51
CA SER A 17 -16.24 44.44 20.32
C SER A 17 -16.61 44.12 18.86
N SER A 18 -17.48 43.12 18.66
CA SER A 18 -18.07 42.81 17.35
C SER A 18 -19.33 43.66 17.12
N ASN A 19 -19.25 44.61 16.18
CA ASN A 19 -20.39 45.33 15.64
C ASN A 19 -21.28 44.38 14.82
N ARG A 20 -22.48 44.08 15.34
CA ARG A 20 -23.54 43.38 14.60
C ARG A 20 -24.29 44.39 13.73
N PHE A 21 -24.13 44.28 12.41
CA PHE A 21 -25.05 44.88 11.46
C PHE A 21 -26.33 44.03 11.38
N HIS A 22 -27.42 44.55 11.94
CA HIS A 22 -28.78 44.00 11.76
C HIS A 22 -29.39 44.63 10.49
N SER A 23 -29.44 43.91 9.38
CA SER A 23 -30.32 44.26 8.27
C SER A 23 -31.74 43.72 8.56
N ARG A 24 -32.68 44.57 8.84
CA ARG A 24 -34.10 44.28 8.94
C ARG A 24 -34.68 44.06 7.56
N VAL A 25 -34.93 42.83 7.17
CA VAL A 25 -35.76 42.51 6.00
C VAL A 25 -37.23 42.62 6.41
N SER A 26 -37.95 43.55 5.75
CA SER A 26 -39.36 43.87 5.95
C SER A 26 -40.28 42.68 5.53
N ARG A 27 -41.20 42.29 6.39
CA ARG A 27 -42.20 41.21 6.20
C ARG A 27 -43.37 41.58 5.27
N ARG A 28 -43.22 42.48 4.28
CA ARG A 28 -44.36 42.96 3.46
C ARG A 28 -44.17 42.81 1.95
N ALA A 29 -43.34 41.90 1.48
CA ALA A 29 -43.16 41.65 0.04
C ALA A 29 -43.22 40.16 -0.36
N ALA A 30 -44.16 39.39 0.27
CA ALA A 30 -44.32 37.98 -0.06
C ALA A 30 -45.80 37.58 -0.18
N LEU A 31 -46.59 38.36 -0.95
CA LEU A 31 -47.93 37.95 -1.33
C LEU A 31 -48.28 38.68 -2.64
N SER A 32 -48.09 38.00 -3.75
CA SER A 32 -48.77 38.18 -5.04
C SER A 32 -47.86 37.67 -6.17
N VAL A 33 -47.86 36.36 -6.44
CA VAL A 33 -47.86 35.78 -7.82
C VAL A 33 -48.14 34.29 -7.66
N LEU A 34 -49.42 33.92 -7.45
CA LEU A 34 -49.92 32.61 -7.82
C LEU A 34 -50.50 32.77 -9.24
N ALA A 35 -49.68 32.66 -10.26
CA ALA A 35 -50.11 32.50 -11.62
C ALA A 35 -50.10 31.04 -11.99
N ALA A 36 -51.23 30.52 -12.43
CA ALA A 36 -51.53 29.16 -12.86
C ALA A 36 -50.50 28.60 -13.85
N LEU A 37 -49.79 27.57 -13.48
CA LEU A 37 -49.11 26.69 -14.42
C LEU A 37 -50.08 25.55 -14.77
N PRO A 38 -50.33 25.30 -16.06
CA PRO A 38 -51.08 24.14 -16.47
C PRO A 38 -50.28 22.86 -16.12
N ALA A 39 -50.94 21.93 -15.44
CA ALA A 39 -50.39 20.61 -15.18
C ALA A 39 -50.19 19.85 -16.52
N LEU A 40 -48.98 19.91 -17.03
CA LEU A 40 -48.50 18.98 -18.07
C LEU A 40 -48.20 17.65 -17.39
N SER A 41 -49.26 16.84 -17.24
CA SER A 41 -49.13 15.41 -16.95
C SER A 41 -48.70 14.67 -18.21
N GLY A 42 -47.45 14.89 -18.63
CA GLY A 42 -46.76 14.02 -19.57
C GLY A 42 -46.34 12.72 -18.86
N PRO A 43 -46.36 11.56 -19.53
CA PRO A 43 -45.81 10.35 -18.93
C PRO A 43 -44.34 10.59 -18.58
N LEU A 44 -43.98 10.41 -17.31
CA LEU A 44 -42.60 10.35 -16.86
C LEU A 44 -41.96 9.15 -17.59
N LEU A 45 -41.29 9.41 -18.71
CA LEU A 45 -40.41 8.42 -19.32
C LEU A 45 -39.37 8.05 -18.26
N PRO A 46 -39.20 6.74 -17.95
CA PRO A 46 -38.17 6.33 -17.04
C PRO A 46 -36.84 6.82 -17.61
N LEU A 47 -36.13 7.64 -16.82
CA LEU A 47 -34.75 7.99 -17.14
C LEU A 47 -34.01 6.67 -17.34
N PRO A 48 -33.25 6.51 -18.44
CA PRO A 48 -32.46 5.29 -18.63
C PRO A 48 -31.61 5.10 -17.38
N ALA A 49 -31.78 3.94 -16.72
CA ALA A 49 -30.92 3.54 -15.63
C ALA A 49 -29.51 3.66 -16.17
N ARG A 50 -28.72 4.58 -15.59
CA ARG A 50 -27.32 4.73 -15.95
C ARG A 50 -26.71 3.38 -15.72
N ALA A 51 -26.31 2.68 -16.77
CA ALA A 51 -25.65 1.39 -16.66
C ALA A 51 -24.50 1.60 -15.67
N GLN A 52 -24.56 0.92 -14.54
CA GLN A 52 -23.54 1.01 -13.51
C GLN A 52 -22.28 0.47 -14.17
N THR A 53 -21.31 1.34 -14.44
CA THR A 53 -20.04 0.94 -15.04
C THR A 53 -19.41 -0.09 -14.12
N ASP A 54 -18.95 -1.20 -14.68
CA ASP A 54 -18.26 -2.26 -13.95
C ASP A 54 -17.08 -1.64 -13.16
N PRO A 55 -17.05 -1.75 -11.83
CA PRO A 55 -16.00 -1.15 -11.03
C PRO A 55 -14.66 -1.89 -11.13
N LEU A 56 -14.66 -3.11 -11.66
CA LEU A 56 -13.50 -4.01 -11.77
C LEU A 56 -13.41 -4.59 -13.20
N PRO A 57 -13.23 -3.74 -14.22
CA PRO A 57 -13.35 -4.15 -15.63
C PRO A 57 -12.25 -5.12 -16.08
N SER A 58 -11.09 -5.13 -15.43
CA SER A 58 -9.98 -6.05 -15.73
C SER A 58 -10.10 -7.41 -15.04
N TRP A 59 -11.15 -7.61 -14.23
CA TRP A 59 -11.50 -8.89 -13.64
C TRP A 59 -12.53 -9.63 -14.52
N ASP A 60 -12.38 -10.94 -14.66
CA ASP A 60 -13.42 -11.78 -15.20
C ASP A 60 -14.62 -11.87 -14.24
N ASP A 61 -15.81 -12.12 -14.79
CA ASP A 61 -17.02 -12.29 -13.99
C ASP A 61 -17.02 -13.68 -13.33
N GLY A 62 -16.14 -13.83 -12.33
CA GLY A 62 -15.87 -15.06 -11.61
C GLY A 62 -16.10 -14.95 -10.11
N ALA A 63 -15.74 -16.02 -9.40
CA ALA A 63 -15.97 -16.15 -7.96
C ALA A 63 -15.21 -15.09 -7.14
N ALA A 64 -13.99 -14.76 -7.53
CA ALA A 64 -13.17 -13.76 -6.81
C ALA A 64 -13.77 -12.36 -6.94
N LYS A 65 -14.14 -11.93 -8.16
CA LYS A 65 -14.81 -10.64 -8.36
C LYS A 65 -16.11 -10.55 -7.56
N GLN A 66 -16.95 -11.59 -7.59
CA GLN A 66 -18.21 -11.63 -6.85
C GLN A 66 -17.98 -11.58 -5.33
N ALA A 67 -16.97 -12.26 -4.81
CA ALA A 67 -16.63 -12.21 -3.40
C ALA A 67 -16.25 -10.79 -2.96
N ILE A 68 -15.45 -10.08 -3.76
CA ILE A 68 -15.09 -8.67 -3.51
C ILE A 68 -16.34 -7.78 -3.50
N LEU A 69 -17.16 -7.86 -4.55
CA LEU A 69 -18.36 -7.03 -4.68
C LEU A 69 -19.35 -7.29 -3.53
N ASN A 70 -19.59 -8.57 -3.19
CA ASN A 70 -20.47 -8.97 -2.09
C ASN A 70 -19.95 -8.50 -0.73
N PHE A 71 -18.64 -8.63 -0.48
CA PHE A 71 -18.02 -8.13 0.74
C PHE A 71 -18.23 -6.61 0.90
N VAL A 72 -17.89 -5.84 -0.14
CA VAL A 72 -18.06 -4.39 -0.10
C VAL A 72 -19.52 -4.01 0.09
N ALA A 73 -20.44 -4.62 -0.64
CA ALA A 73 -21.87 -4.37 -0.50
C ALA A 73 -22.40 -4.69 0.91
N ALA A 74 -21.92 -5.78 1.53
CA ALA A 74 -22.31 -6.15 2.90
C ALA A 74 -21.89 -5.10 3.92
N VAL A 75 -20.59 -4.71 3.89
CA VAL A 75 -20.02 -3.81 4.92
C VAL A 75 -20.35 -2.32 4.70
N THR A 76 -20.89 -1.96 3.52
CA THR A 76 -21.23 -0.56 3.21
C THR A 76 -22.73 -0.27 3.31
N ARG A 77 -23.59 -1.30 3.35
CA ARG A 77 -25.07 -1.13 3.42
C ARG A 77 -25.51 -0.64 4.80
N GLU A 78 -25.84 0.64 4.88
CA GLU A 78 -26.34 1.25 6.10
C GLU A 78 -27.58 0.52 6.65
N GLY A 79 -27.66 0.39 7.97
CA GLY A 79 -28.76 -0.27 8.67
C GLY A 79 -28.71 -1.80 8.63
N SER A 80 -27.73 -2.42 7.97
CA SER A 80 -27.51 -3.88 8.05
C SER A 80 -26.70 -4.27 9.27
N ALA A 81 -26.82 -5.52 9.72
CA ALA A 81 -26.02 -6.06 10.82
C ALA A 81 -24.51 -6.12 10.49
N ASP A 82 -24.17 -6.14 9.22
CA ASP A 82 -22.80 -6.23 8.72
C ASP A 82 -22.17 -4.85 8.41
N PHE A 83 -22.92 -3.77 8.61
CA PHE A 83 -22.43 -2.42 8.32
C PHE A 83 -21.20 -2.07 9.17
N VAL A 84 -20.16 -1.60 8.49
CA VAL A 84 -18.94 -1.10 9.11
C VAL A 84 -18.83 0.39 8.81
N PRO A 85 -18.69 1.26 9.84
CA PRO A 85 -18.51 2.71 9.62
C PRO A 85 -17.26 3.00 8.76
N PRO A 86 -17.28 4.03 7.90
CA PRO A 86 -16.11 4.35 7.03
C PRO A 86 -14.79 4.51 7.79
N ALA A 87 -14.82 5.04 9.01
CA ALA A 87 -13.62 5.19 9.84
C ALA A 87 -12.96 3.85 10.23
N GLU A 88 -13.70 2.73 10.15
CA GLU A 88 -13.25 1.38 10.50
C GLU A 88 -13.01 0.49 9.26
N ARG A 89 -13.30 0.99 8.06
CA ARG A 89 -13.06 0.26 6.81
C ARG A 89 -11.58 0.34 6.44
N ILE A 90 -10.79 -0.58 6.97
CA ILE A 90 -9.34 -0.70 6.71
C ILE A 90 -9.11 -1.91 5.83
N ALA A 91 -8.35 -1.70 4.75
CA ALA A 91 -7.86 -2.75 3.86
C ALA A 91 -6.34 -2.69 3.77
N THR A 92 -5.67 -3.84 3.94
CA THR A 92 -4.22 -3.97 3.86
C THR A 92 -3.81 -4.82 2.68
N PHE A 93 -2.75 -4.40 2.00
CA PHE A 93 -2.22 -5.04 0.81
C PHE A 93 -0.74 -5.31 1.00
N ASP A 94 -0.29 -6.51 0.72
CA ASP A 94 1.11 -6.71 0.40
C ASP A 94 1.46 -5.99 -0.91
N ASN A 95 2.76 -5.82 -1.18
CA ASN A 95 3.25 -5.11 -2.36
C ASN A 95 3.74 -6.06 -3.44
N ASP A 96 4.88 -6.72 -3.18
CA ASP A 96 5.54 -7.59 -4.15
C ASP A 96 4.69 -8.84 -4.43
N GLY A 97 4.38 -9.12 -5.70
CA GLY A 97 3.49 -10.21 -6.10
C GLY A 97 2.00 -9.97 -5.84
N THR A 98 1.62 -8.91 -5.11
CA THR A 98 0.22 -8.57 -4.84
C THR A 98 -0.23 -7.33 -5.63
N LEU A 99 0.56 -6.26 -5.63
CA LEU A 99 0.24 -5.01 -6.34
C LEU A 99 1.10 -4.82 -7.60
N TRP A 100 2.30 -5.39 -7.65
CA TRP A 100 3.20 -5.38 -8.79
C TRP A 100 4.04 -6.66 -8.87
N VAL A 101 4.85 -6.80 -9.92
CA VAL A 101 5.70 -7.97 -10.14
C VAL A 101 6.75 -8.16 -9.03
N GLU A 102 7.06 -9.45 -8.75
CA GLU A 102 8.14 -9.82 -7.84
C GLU A 102 9.16 -10.81 -8.45
N HIS A 103 8.89 -11.33 -9.64
CA HIS A 103 9.79 -12.23 -10.37
C HIS A 103 10.54 -11.51 -11.49
N PRO A 104 11.80 -11.92 -11.82
CA PRO A 104 12.53 -13.09 -11.30
C PRO A 104 13.13 -12.89 -9.90
N MET A 105 13.03 -11.70 -9.33
CA MET A 105 13.44 -11.34 -7.96
C MET A 105 12.69 -10.08 -7.52
N TYR A 106 12.62 -9.87 -6.20
CA TYR A 106 12.02 -8.64 -5.66
C TYR A 106 12.64 -7.39 -6.28
N THR A 107 11.80 -6.42 -6.61
CA THR A 107 12.25 -5.16 -7.23
C THR A 107 13.28 -4.43 -6.36
N GLN A 108 13.11 -4.43 -5.04
CA GLN A 108 14.08 -3.82 -4.13
C GLN A 108 15.42 -4.58 -4.11
N LEU A 109 15.43 -5.90 -4.34
CA LEU A 109 16.68 -6.63 -4.52
C LEU A 109 17.38 -6.20 -5.80
N ALA A 110 16.66 -6.08 -6.91
CA ALA A 110 17.22 -5.58 -8.16
C ALA A 110 17.86 -4.18 -7.98
N PHE A 111 17.15 -3.29 -7.25
CA PHE A 111 17.69 -1.99 -6.86
C PHE A 111 18.99 -2.13 -6.04
N ALA A 112 19.01 -2.99 -5.01
CA ALA A 112 20.20 -3.19 -4.18
C ALA A 112 21.39 -3.72 -4.99
N LEU A 113 21.17 -4.66 -5.92
CA LEU A 113 22.20 -5.19 -6.79
C LEU A 113 22.80 -4.10 -7.71
N ASP A 114 21.98 -3.25 -8.27
CA ASP A 114 22.46 -2.14 -9.10
C ASP A 114 23.20 -1.08 -8.25
N ARG A 115 22.77 -0.86 -7.01
CA ARG A 115 23.49 -0.01 -6.06
C ARG A 115 24.86 -0.58 -5.70
N VAL A 116 24.97 -1.91 -5.46
CA VAL A 116 26.25 -2.59 -5.23
C VAL A 116 27.21 -2.35 -6.41
N LYS A 117 26.75 -2.55 -7.65
CA LYS A 117 27.56 -2.27 -8.85
C LYS A 117 28.03 -0.82 -8.90
N ALA A 118 27.15 0.13 -8.59
CA ALA A 118 27.47 1.56 -8.62
C ALA A 118 28.48 1.95 -7.52
N LEU A 119 28.45 1.30 -6.36
CA LEU A 119 29.32 1.58 -5.21
C LEU A 119 30.63 0.78 -5.26
N ALA A 120 30.68 -0.34 -5.99
CA ALA A 120 31.86 -1.23 -6.06
C ALA A 120 33.21 -0.55 -6.38
N PRO A 121 33.28 0.54 -7.18
CA PRO A 121 34.54 1.27 -7.38
C PRO A 121 35.11 1.88 -6.09
N MET A 122 34.28 2.17 -5.09
CA MET A 122 34.68 2.71 -3.79
C MET A 122 34.93 1.59 -2.76
N HIS A 123 34.55 0.35 -3.08
CA HIS A 123 34.62 -0.83 -2.22
C HIS A 123 35.29 -1.99 -2.94
N PRO A 124 36.63 -1.92 -3.22
CA PRO A 124 37.35 -2.96 -3.96
C PRO A 124 37.30 -4.33 -3.28
N GLU A 125 37.16 -4.39 -1.95
CA GLU A 125 37.02 -5.61 -1.15
C GLU A 125 35.75 -6.41 -1.46
N TRP A 126 34.72 -5.78 -2.02
CA TRP A 126 33.47 -6.46 -2.38
C TRP A 126 33.63 -7.52 -3.47
N ARG A 127 34.71 -7.45 -4.26
CA ARG A 127 35.01 -8.44 -5.30
C ARG A 127 35.35 -9.81 -4.73
N ASP A 128 35.80 -9.84 -3.47
CA ASP A 128 36.29 -11.06 -2.84
C ASP A 128 35.43 -11.47 -1.62
N THR A 129 34.47 -10.63 -1.23
CA THR A 129 33.65 -10.82 -0.01
C THR A 129 32.20 -11.14 -0.36
N GLN A 130 31.65 -12.22 0.21
CA GLN A 130 30.21 -12.50 0.11
C GLN A 130 29.44 -11.60 1.09
N PRO A 131 28.22 -11.19 0.76
CA PRO A 131 27.40 -11.51 -0.43
C PRO A 131 27.69 -10.60 -1.64
N PHE A 132 28.56 -9.60 -1.52
CA PHE A 132 28.83 -8.59 -2.57
C PHE A 132 29.42 -9.20 -3.83
N LYS A 133 30.32 -10.20 -3.67
CA LYS A 133 30.87 -10.92 -4.82
C LYS A 133 29.76 -11.54 -5.67
N ALA A 134 28.84 -12.27 -5.05
CA ALA A 134 27.71 -12.87 -5.76
C ALA A 134 26.81 -11.81 -6.42
N ALA A 135 26.61 -10.66 -5.75
CA ALA A 135 25.86 -9.52 -6.31
C ALA A 135 26.53 -8.94 -7.56
N LEU A 136 27.87 -8.78 -7.54
CA LEU A 136 28.65 -8.27 -8.67
C LEU A 136 28.70 -9.26 -9.83
N ASP A 137 28.83 -10.54 -9.54
CA ASP A 137 28.86 -11.62 -10.52
C ASP A 137 27.45 -11.95 -11.10
N GLY A 138 26.38 -11.44 -10.49
CA GLY A 138 24.98 -11.74 -10.86
C GLY A 138 24.57 -13.17 -10.48
N ASP A 139 25.24 -13.78 -9.51
CA ASP A 139 24.93 -15.13 -9.00
C ASP A 139 23.77 -15.11 -8.01
N VAL A 140 22.55 -15.07 -8.57
CA VAL A 140 21.30 -15.05 -7.81
C VAL A 140 21.15 -16.29 -6.91
N LYS A 141 21.71 -17.43 -7.30
CA LYS A 141 21.64 -18.65 -6.50
C LYS A 141 22.44 -18.50 -5.20
N THR A 142 23.69 -18.10 -5.29
CA THR A 142 24.54 -17.85 -4.11
C THR A 142 23.94 -16.73 -3.23
N LEU A 143 23.33 -15.70 -3.83
CA LEU A 143 22.59 -14.67 -3.08
C LEU A 143 21.41 -15.25 -2.30
N ALA A 144 20.59 -16.09 -2.92
CA ALA A 144 19.48 -16.75 -2.24
C ALA A 144 19.97 -17.69 -1.11
N GLU A 145 21.09 -18.39 -1.32
CA GLU A 145 21.73 -19.24 -0.32
C GLU A 145 22.35 -18.48 0.86
N SER A 146 22.68 -17.18 0.68
CA SER A 146 23.17 -16.33 1.77
C SER A 146 22.10 -16.03 2.85
N GLY A 147 20.85 -16.32 2.54
CA GLY A 147 19.72 -16.20 3.45
C GLY A 147 19.46 -14.77 3.92
N GLU A 148 18.73 -14.64 5.02
CA GLU A 148 18.36 -13.34 5.59
C GLU A 148 19.58 -12.48 5.94
N HIS A 149 20.64 -13.09 6.47
CA HIS A 149 21.85 -12.36 6.87
C HIS A 149 22.51 -11.64 5.70
N GLY A 150 22.74 -12.36 4.58
CA GLY A 150 23.35 -11.77 3.38
C GLY A 150 22.46 -10.69 2.75
N MET A 151 21.13 -10.87 2.79
CA MET A 151 20.20 -9.86 2.30
C MET A 151 20.24 -8.60 3.16
N VAL A 152 20.27 -8.73 4.49
CA VAL A 152 20.40 -7.60 5.42
C VAL A 152 21.72 -6.85 5.18
N GLU A 153 22.82 -7.56 4.99
CA GLU A 153 24.13 -6.96 4.71
C GLU A 153 24.11 -6.13 3.42
N LEU A 154 23.53 -6.66 2.34
CA LEU A 154 23.33 -5.91 1.08
C LEU A 154 22.48 -4.67 1.27
N VAL A 155 21.38 -4.80 2.01
CA VAL A 155 20.48 -3.67 2.31
C VAL A 155 21.24 -2.61 3.13
N MET A 156 21.95 -2.99 4.19
CA MET A 156 22.70 -2.02 5.01
C MET A 156 23.76 -1.26 4.19
N ALA A 157 24.51 -1.97 3.34
CA ALA A 157 25.55 -1.35 2.51
C ALA A 157 25.00 -0.41 1.42
N THR A 158 23.76 -0.62 0.99
CA THR A 158 23.16 0.13 -0.14
C THR A 158 22.11 1.14 0.27
N HIS A 159 21.55 1.04 1.48
CA HIS A 159 20.41 1.83 1.94
C HIS A 159 20.72 2.72 3.17
N ALA A 160 21.87 2.53 3.82
CA ALA A 160 22.26 3.27 5.01
C ALA A 160 23.35 4.34 4.72
N GLU A 161 23.82 5.02 5.77
CA GLU A 161 24.88 6.02 5.73
C GLU A 161 24.56 7.25 4.85
N MET A 162 23.29 7.60 4.75
CA MET A 162 22.79 8.78 4.03
C MET A 162 21.52 9.32 4.68
N THR A 163 21.04 10.50 4.26
CA THR A 163 19.75 11.02 4.73
C THR A 163 18.56 10.30 4.11
N THR A 164 17.39 10.45 4.72
CA THR A 164 16.13 9.94 4.15
C THR A 164 15.85 10.56 2.78
N GLU A 165 16.11 11.85 2.61
CA GLU A 165 15.90 12.59 1.37
C GLU A 165 16.88 12.14 0.27
N GLU A 166 18.16 11.94 0.60
CA GLU A 166 19.15 11.40 -0.32
C GLU A 166 18.74 10.00 -0.81
N PHE A 167 18.29 9.13 0.10
CA PHE A 167 17.83 7.80 -0.26
C PHE A 167 16.59 7.83 -1.15
N GLN A 168 15.58 8.64 -0.81
CA GLN A 168 14.37 8.81 -1.62
C GLN A 168 14.69 9.26 -3.04
N LYS A 169 15.63 10.23 -3.18
CA LYS A 169 16.08 10.67 -4.51
C LYS A 169 16.72 9.53 -5.30
N ILE A 170 17.60 8.75 -4.69
CA ILE A 170 18.25 7.60 -5.33
C ILE A 170 17.21 6.58 -5.81
N VAL A 171 16.22 6.26 -4.99
CA VAL A 171 15.13 5.34 -5.35
C VAL A 171 14.32 5.89 -6.53
N THR A 172 13.94 7.16 -6.48
CA THR A 172 13.16 7.80 -7.54
C THR A 172 13.92 7.80 -8.87
N ASP A 173 15.20 8.20 -8.84
CA ASP A 173 16.07 8.23 -10.03
C ASP A 173 16.26 6.81 -10.62
N TRP A 174 16.40 5.78 -9.78
CA TRP A 174 16.52 4.40 -10.23
C TRP A 174 15.23 3.90 -10.87
N LEU A 175 14.08 4.08 -10.23
CA LEU A 175 12.77 3.65 -10.76
C LEU A 175 12.41 4.32 -12.08
N ALA A 176 12.87 5.53 -12.31
CA ALA A 176 12.66 6.24 -13.58
C ALA A 176 13.44 5.62 -14.75
N ASN A 177 14.54 4.89 -14.48
CA ASN A 177 15.47 4.41 -15.51
C ASN A 177 15.62 2.89 -15.56
N ALA A 178 15.36 2.18 -14.45
CA ALA A 178 15.52 0.75 -14.38
C ALA A 178 14.37 0.02 -15.09
N HIS A 179 14.74 -0.98 -15.91
CA HIS A 179 13.79 -1.75 -16.69
C HIS A 179 13.81 -3.22 -16.27
N HIS A 180 12.63 -3.78 -16.14
CA HIS A 180 12.47 -5.19 -15.85
C HIS A 180 13.05 -6.06 -16.98
N PRO A 181 13.83 -7.13 -16.65
CA PRO A 181 14.57 -7.90 -17.67
C PRO A 181 13.69 -8.59 -18.71
N ARG A 182 12.48 -9.04 -18.33
CA ARG A 182 11.54 -9.70 -19.24
C ARG A 182 10.68 -8.69 -20.01
N PHE A 183 10.05 -7.76 -19.30
CA PHE A 183 9.03 -6.87 -19.89
C PHE A 183 9.62 -5.65 -20.60
N LYS A 184 10.90 -5.31 -20.33
CA LYS A 184 11.59 -4.14 -20.92
C LYS A 184 10.87 -2.81 -20.62
N ARG A 185 10.13 -2.76 -19.52
CA ARG A 185 9.40 -1.59 -19.01
C ARG A 185 9.94 -1.21 -17.65
N THR A 186 9.70 0.01 -17.22
CA THR A 186 10.02 0.44 -15.85
C THR A 186 9.22 -0.40 -14.84
N TYR A 187 9.76 -0.62 -13.66
CA TYR A 187 9.08 -1.45 -12.64
C TYR A 187 7.72 -0.88 -12.24
N THR A 188 7.56 0.44 -12.21
CA THR A 188 6.28 1.10 -11.88
C THR A 188 5.18 0.88 -12.91
N GLU A 189 5.53 0.59 -14.18
CA GLU A 189 4.56 0.20 -15.21
C GLU A 189 4.06 -1.26 -15.05
N LEU A 190 4.70 -2.04 -14.20
CA LEU A 190 4.37 -3.46 -13.97
C LEU A 190 3.47 -3.68 -12.75
N SER A 191 2.66 -2.68 -12.44
CA SER A 191 1.58 -2.78 -11.46
C SER A 191 0.43 -3.61 -12.04
N TYR A 192 -0.15 -4.49 -11.23
CA TYR A 192 -1.28 -5.33 -11.65
C TYR A 192 -2.55 -4.50 -11.76
N LEU A 193 -3.01 -4.27 -12.98
CA LEU A 193 -4.18 -3.44 -13.26
C LEU A 193 -5.43 -3.84 -12.46
N PRO A 194 -5.77 -5.15 -12.32
CA PRO A 194 -6.91 -5.55 -11.51
C PRO A 194 -6.80 -5.12 -10.05
N MET A 195 -5.59 -5.13 -9.48
CA MET A 195 -5.38 -4.72 -8.09
C MET A 195 -5.42 -3.19 -7.94
N ILE A 196 -4.98 -2.44 -8.94
CA ILE A 196 -5.13 -0.97 -8.97
C ILE A 196 -6.61 -0.58 -9.03
N GLU A 197 -7.40 -1.27 -9.85
CA GLU A 197 -8.87 -1.11 -9.90
C GLU A 197 -9.51 -1.41 -8.55
N LEU A 198 -9.09 -2.49 -7.89
CA LEU A 198 -9.56 -2.89 -6.56
C LEU A 198 -9.24 -1.83 -5.49
N LEU A 199 -8.02 -1.29 -5.48
CA LEU A 199 -7.65 -0.17 -4.60
C LEU A 199 -8.57 1.03 -4.82
N GLY A 200 -8.83 1.40 -6.08
CA GLY A 200 -9.73 2.49 -6.46
C GLY A 200 -11.18 2.22 -6.01
N TYR A 201 -11.67 1.01 -6.24
CA TYR A 201 -13.02 0.59 -5.85
C TYR A 201 -13.23 0.62 -4.34
N LEU A 202 -12.28 0.11 -3.57
CA LEU A 202 -12.34 0.16 -2.10
C LEU A 202 -12.36 1.60 -1.59
N ARG A 203 -11.47 2.47 -2.09
CA ARG A 203 -11.46 3.89 -1.71
C ARG A 203 -12.76 4.61 -2.05
N ALA A 204 -13.34 4.34 -3.23
CA ALA A 204 -14.65 4.87 -3.63
C ALA A 204 -15.79 4.43 -2.69
N ASN A 205 -15.59 3.31 -1.97
CA ASN A 205 -16.52 2.79 -0.97
C ASN A 205 -16.10 3.13 0.48
N GLY A 206 -15.25 4.14 0.67
CA GLY A 206 -14.89 4.70 1.97
C GLY A 206 -13.87 3.87 2.75
N PHE A 207 -13.12 2.98 2.10
CA PHE A 207 -12.00 2.28 2.73
C PHE A 207 -10.74 3.16 2.75
N LYS A 208 -9.96 3.01 3.80
CA LYS A 208 -8.55 3.39 3.82
C LYS A 208 -7.71 2.18 3.40
N THR A 209 -6.86 2.37 2.40
CA THR A 209 -6.02 1.30 1.84
C THR A 209 -4.57 1.49 2.29
N PHE A 210 -3.99 0.48 2.90
CA PHE A 210 -2.61 0.49 3.39
C PHE A 210 -1.78 -0.55 2.66
N ILE A 211 -0.52 -0.23 2.36
CA ILE A 211 0.49 -1.22 2.01
C ILE A 211 1.10 -1.75 3.30
N VAL A 212 1.29 -3.08 3.39
CA VAL A 212 1.93 -3.78 4.51
C VAL A 212 2.87 -4.82 3.91
N SER A 213 4.16 -4.51 3.85
CA SER A 213 5.13 -5.25 3.03
C SER A 213 6.42 -5.57 3.77
N GLY A 214 6.99 -6.74 3.49
CA GLY A 214 8.35 -7.09 3.89
C GLY A 214 9.43 -6.17 3.30
N GLY A 215 9.11 -5.47 2.21
CA GLY A 215 9.97 -4.47 1.58
C GLY A 215 10.22 -3.24 2.47
N GLY A 216 11.27 -2.49 2.12
CA GLY A 216 11.67 -1.30 2.86
C GLY A 216 10.66 -0.15 2.72
N ILE A 217 10.18 0.37 3.86
CA ILE A 217 9.21 1.46 3.91
C ILE A 217 9.69 2.69 3.13
N GLU A 218 10.99 3.06 3.28
CA GLU A 218 11.58 4.23 2.60
C GLU A 218 11.83 3.97 1.10
N PHE A 219 11.88 2.70 0.65
CA PHE A 219 11.94 2.36 -0.75
C PHE A 219 10.56 2.53 -1.43
N MET A 220 9.48 2.24 -0.71
CA MET A 220 8.12 2.31 -1.26
C MET A 220 7.53 3.72 -1.27
N ARG A 221 7.67 4.48 -0.19
CA ARG A 221 7.05 5.80 0.00
C ARG A 221 7.23 6.80 -1.14
N PRO A 222 8.37 6.87 -1.83
CA PRO A 222 8.58 7.88 -2.87
C PRO A 222 7.67 7.75 -4.10
N TRP A 223 7.05 6.60 -4.34
CA TRP A 223 6.35 6.33 -5.59
C TRP A 223 4.93 5.76 -5.44
N THR A 224 4.56 5.22 -4.27
CA THR A 224 3.28 4.52 -4.09
C THR A 224 2.06 5.41 -4.27
N GLU A 225 2.15 6.69 -3.93
CA GLU A 225 1.04 7.63 -4.15
C GLU A 225 0.77 7.85 -5.64
N GLN A 226 1.83 8.06 -6.42
CA GLN A 226 1.71 8.25 -7.87
C GLN A 226 1.21 7.01 -8.59
N VAL A 227 1.66 5.82 -8.19
CA VAL A 227 1.38 4.55 -8.88
C VAL A 227 0.09 3.90 -8.42
N TYR A 228 -0.16 3.90 -7.11
CA TYR A 228 -1.30 3.18 -6.50
C TYR A 228 -2.37 4.14 -5.93
N GLY A 229 -2.07 5.42 -5.79
CA GLY A 229 -2.89 6.36 -5.03
C GLY A 229 -2.88 6.07 -3.53
N VAL A 230 -1.82 5.42 -3.02
CA VAL A 230 -1.60 5.15 -1.59
C VAL A 230 -0.53 6.12 -1.09
N PRO A 231 -0.90 7.11 -0.27
CA PRO A 231 0.04 8.13 0.20
C PRO A 231 1.07 7.55 1.18
N PRO A 232 2.23 8.20 1.37
CA PRO A 232 3.36 7.67 2.13
C PRO A 232 3.03 7.33 3.59
N GLU A 233 2.09 8.02 4.22
CA GLU A 233 1.63 7.71 5.57
C GLU A 233 0.76 6.45 5.67
N GLN A 234 0.32 5.90 4.55
CA GLN A 234 -0.41 4.63 4.45
C GLN A 234 0.49 3.46 4.01
N VAL A 235 1.80 3.65 4.06
CA VAL A 235 2.79 2.60 3.77
C VAL A 235 3.42 2.12 5.07
N VAL A 236 3.25 0.84 5.36
CA VAL A 236 3.92 0.09 6.43
C VAL A 236 4.92 -0.86 5.77
N GLY A 237 6.11 -0.98 6.33
CA GLY A 237 7.15 -1.81 5.77
C GLY A 237 8.33 -2.00 6.71
N SER A 238 9.24 -2.87 6.34
CA SER A 238 10.50 -3.04 7.05
C SER A 238 11.29 -1.74 7.07
N SER A 239 12.00 -1.47 8.15
CA SER A 239 12.72 -0.22 8.31
C SER A 239 14.10 -0.41 8.92
N ILE A 240 15.02 0.50 8.61
CA ILE A 240 16.29 0.67 9.30
C ILE A 240 16.17 1.86 10.25
N LYS A 241 17.02 1.91 11.28
CA LYS A 241 17.01 2.99 12.24
C LYS A 241 17.39 4.33 11.61
N THR A 242 16.72 5.38 12.06
CA THR A 242 17.04 6.76 11.70
C THR A 242 17.44 7.54 12.93
N LYS A 243 18.32 8.52 12.75
CA LYS A 243 18.80 9.43 13.79
C LYS A 243 18.53 10.86 13.35
N PHE A 244 17.89 11.64 14.21
CA PHE A 244 17.84 13.10 14.02
C PHE A 244 19.20 13.69 14.28
N GLN A 245 19.67 14.56 13.38
CA GLN A 245 20.89 15.35 13.56
C GLN A 245 20.80 16.71 12.88
N MET A 246 21.68 17.61 13.29
CA MET A 246 21.89 18.89 12.60
C MET A 246 23.17 18.80 11.77
N ARG A 247 23.08 19.03 10.47
CA ARG A 247 24.24 19.13 9.57
C ARG A 247 24.20 20.50 8.89
N ASP A 248 25.26 21.29 9.06
CA ASP A 248 25.39 22.65 8.52
C ASP A 248 24.20 23.58 8.87
N GLY A 249 23.68 23.46 10.08
CA GLY A 249 22.55 24.23 10.57
C GLY A 249 21.17 23.78 10.05
N ARG A 250 21.09 22.64 9.35
CA ARG A 250 19.83 22.07 8.82
C ARG A 250 19.48 20.77 9.57
N PRO A 251 18.20 20.59 9.94
CA PRO A 251 17.74 19.33 10.53
C PRO A 251 17.62 18.25 9.45
N GLU A 252 18.06 17.05 9.77
CA GLU A 252 17.94 15.89 8.86
C GLU A 252 17.69 14.60 9.65
N LEU A 253 17.14 13.58 8.97
CA LEU A 253 17.07 12.22 9.44
C LEU A 253 18.12 11.39 8.70
N PHE A 254 19.09 10.88 9.45
CA PHE A 254 20.20 10.07 8.94
C PHE A 254 19.90 8.59 9.15
N ARG A 255 20.08 7.78 8.11
CA ARG A 255 19.80 6.34 8.07
C ARG A 255 21.01 5.57 8.57
N LEU A 256 20.83 4.79 9.63
CA LEU A 256 21.88 3.98 10.26
C LEU A 256 21.90 2.57 9.66
N ALA A 257 23.08 1.94 9.64
CA ALA A 257 23.23 0.55 9.19
C ALA A 257 22.75 -0.43 10.29
N GLU A 258 21.49 -0.29 10.72
CA GLU A 258 20.88 -1.10 11.78
C GLU A 258 19.40 -1.32 11.49
N VAL A 259 18.94 -2.58 11.55
CA VAL A 259 17.52 -2.92 11.42
C VAL A 259 16.73 -2.31 12.57
N ASN A 260 15.63 -1.66 12.25
CA ASN A 260 14.66 -1.17 13.23
C ASN A 260 13.46 -2.10 13.38
N PHE A 261 12.86 -2.52 12.27
CA PHE A 261 11.66 -3.37 12.25
C PHE A 261 11.63 -4.21 10.97
N VAL A 262 11.17 -5.47 11.08
CA VAL A 262 10.93 -6.37 9.94
C VAL A 262 9.44 -6.61 9.83
N ASP A 263 8.83 -6.11 8.76
CA ASP A 263 7.38 -6.16 8.50
C ASP A 263 7.03 -7.36 7.60
N ASP A 264 7.48 -8.54 7.98
CA ASP A 264 7.21 -9.78 7.26
C ASP A 264 6.65 -10.85 8.20
N ASN A 265 5.90 -11.80 7.68
CA ASN A 265 5.29 -12.87 8.44
C ASN A 265 4.52 -12.33 9.68
N ALA A 266 4.93 -12.73 10.89
CA ALA A 266 4.35 -12.24 12.15
C ALA A 266 4.59 -10.74 12.41
N GLY A 267 5.55 -10.14 11.72
CA GLY A 267 5.78 -8.69 11.75
C GLY A 267 4.61 -7.90 11.17
N LYS A 268 3.98 -8.37 10.09
CA LYS A 268 2.88 -7.65 9.43
C LYS A 268 1.73 -7.27 10.38
N PRO A 269 1.11 -8.18 11.17
CA PRO A 269 0.09 -7.77 12.14
C PRO A 269 0.63 -6.85 13.25
N VAL A 270 1.91 -6.95 13.61
CA VAL A 270 2.55 -6.05 14.58
C VAL A 270 2.66 -4.65 13.98
N GLY A 271 3.18 -4.52 12.76
CA GLY A 271 3.26 -3.26 12.03
C GLY A 271 1.88 -2.61 11.80
N ILE A 272 0.87 -3.40 11.43
CA ILE A 272 -0.51 -2.92 11.34
C ILE A 272 -0.99 -2.34 12.69
N ASN A 273 -0.75 -3.02 13.80
CA ASN A 273 -1.14 -2.52 15.11
C ASN A 273 -0.41 -1.21 15.46
N GLU A 274 0.89 -1.11 15.17
CA GLU A 274 1.72 0.04 15.51
C GLU A 274 1.40 1.27 14.65
N PHE A 275 1.31 1.09 13.32
CA PHE A 275 1.23 2.20 12.38
C PHE A 275 -0.20 2.53 11.92
N VAL A 276 -1.09 1.54 11.85
CA VAL A 276 -2.50 1.74 11.45
C VAL A 276 -3.41 1.93 12.66
N GLY A 277 -3.11 1.24 13.79
CA GLY A 277 -3.86 1.33 15.05
C GLY A 277 -5.26 0.71 15.01
N ARG A 278 -5.62 0.03 13.92
CA ARG A 278 -6.90 -0.67 13.74
C ARG A 278 -6.70 -1.99 13.03
N ARG A 279 -7.45 -3.01 13.45
CA ARG A 279 -7.48 -4.29 12.73
C ARG A 279 -8.20 -4.12 11.40
N PRO A 280 -7.60 -4.54 10.26
CA PRO A 280 -8.25 -4.49 8.96
C PRO A 280 -9.51 -5.36 8.90
N ILE A 281 -10.41 -5.04 7.96
CA ILE A 281 -11.55 -5.88 7.60
C ILE A 281 -11.34 -6.59 6.25
N ALA A 282 -10.29 -6.22 5.51
CA ALA A 282 -9.85 -6.90 4.30
C ALA A 282 -8.31 -6.95 4.26
N ALA A 283 -7.75 -8.07 3.80
CA ALA A 283 -6.33 -8.25 3.59
C ALA A 283 -6.07 -9.01 2.29
N PHE A 284 -5.04 -8.57 1.57
CA PHE A 284 -4.67 -9.05 0.25
C PHE A 284 -3.18 -9.35 0.23
N GLY A 285 -2.82 -10.54 -0.26
CA GLY A 285 -1.44 -11.01 -0.34
C GLY A 285 -1.27 -12.04 -1.43
N ASN A 286 -0.07 -12.62 -1.54
CA ASN A 286 0.23 -13.66 -2.53
C ASN A 286 1.18 -14.75 -2.02
N SER A 287 1.69 -14.63 -0.80
CA SER A 287 2.76 -15.50 -0.31
C SER A 287 2.55 -15.96 1.13
N ASP A 288 3.43 -16.86 1.60
CA ASP A 288 3.47 -17.30 3.00
C ASP A 288 3.81 -16.16 3.97
N GLY A 289 4.47 -15.09 3.49
CA GLY A 289 4.73 -13.87 4.25
C GLY A 289 3.46 -13.14 4.69
N ASP A 290 2.33 -13.41 4.01
CA ASP A 290 1.04 -12.78 4.27
C ASP A 290 0.14 -13.59 5.21
N LEU A 291 0.53 -14.82 5.51
CA LEU A 291 -0.28 -15.76 6.29
C LEU A 291 -0.82 -15.12 7.57
N GLN A 292 0.03 -14.50 8.37
CA GLN A 292 -0.36 -13.92 9.65
C GLN A 292 -1.18 -12.64 9.48
N MET A 293 -0.93 -11.84 8.45
CA MET A 293 -1.76 -10.68 8.12
C MET A 293 -3.19 -11.11 7.76
N LEU A 294 -3.32 -12.14 6.92
CA LEU A 294 -4.61 -12.72 6.55
C LEU A 294 -5.34 -13.31 7.76
N GLN A 295 -4.65 -14.11 8.59
CA GLN A 295 -5.18 -14.65 9.83
C GLN A 295 -5.64 -13.55 10.79
N TRP A 296 -4.77 -12.56 11.03
CA TRP A 296 -5.08 -11.42 11.90
C TRP A 296 -6.32 -10.69 11.45
N THR A 297 -6.49 -10.49 10.14
CA THR A 297 -7.64 -9.80 9.56
C THR A 297 -8.91 -10.66 9.65
N THR A 298 -8.86 -11.94 9.28
CA THR A 298 -10.07 -12.74 9.02
C THR A 298 -10.54 -13.58 10.19
N MET A 299 -9.66 -13.95 11.13
CA MET A 299 -10.03 -14.76 12.29
C MET A 299 -10.61 -13.92 13.44
N SER A 300 -11.34 -12.87 13.14
CA SER A 300 -12.07 -12.01 14.07
C SER A 300 -13.55 -11.97 13.69
N GLY A 301 -14.41 -11.49 14.59
CA GLY A 301 -15.85 -11.41 14.35
C GLY A 301 -16.24 -10.46 13.22
N GLY A 302 -17.44 -10.62 12.69
CA GLY A 302 -18.02 -9.82 11.61
C GLY A 302 -17.59 -10.26 10.20
N VAL A 303 -18.08 -9.56 9.18
CA VAL A 303 -17.75 -9.85 7.77
C VAL A 303 -16.32 -9.40 7.47
N ARG A 304 -15.51 -10.31 6.96
CA ARG A 304 -14.08 -10.11 6.65
C ARG A 304 -13.76 -10.69 5.28
N LEU A 305 -12.74 -10.12 4.62
CA LEU A 305 -12.23 -10.64 3.35
C LEU A 305 -10.73 -10.91 3.46
N GLY A 306 -10.33 -12.15 3.18
CA GLY A 306 -8.94 -12.53 2.90
C GLY A 306 -8.83 -12.97 1.45
N LEU A 307 -7.81 -12.48 0.73
CA LEU A 307 -7.60 -12.81 -0.66
C LEU A 307 -6.12 -13.06 -0.95
N LEU A 308 -5.85 -14.15 -1.67
CA LEU A 308 -4.52 -14.52 -2.16
C LEU A 308 -4.49 -14.48 -3.69
N VAL A 309 -3.53 -13.76 -4.25
CA VAL A 309 -3.20 -13.82 -5.68
C VAL A 309 -2.34 -15.05 -5.91
N HIS A 310 -2.84 -16.00 -6.71
CA HIS A 310 -2.11 -17.18 -7.15
C HIS A 310 -1.59 -16.96 -8.57
N HIS A 311 -0.29 -16.92 -8.70
CA HIS A 311 0.40 -16.66 -9.96
C HIS A 311 0.40 -17.91 -10.85
N THR A 312 -0.54 -17.97 -11.79
CA THR A 312 -0.78 -19.14 -12.66
C THR A 312 -0.53 -18.86 -14.14
N ASP A 313 -0.18 -17.63 -14.52
CA ASP A 313 -0.02 -17.22 -15.91
C ASP A 313 1.44 -17.03 -16.35
N ALA A 314 2.07 -18.11 -16.77
CA ALA A 314 3.45 -18.08 -17.28
C ALA A 314 3.62 -17.33 -18.61
N VAL A 315 2.51 -17.02 -19.31
CA VAL A 315 2.55 -16.36 -20.63
C VAL A 315 2.56 -14.84 -20.47
N ARG A 316 1.59 -14.29 -19.74
CA ARG A 316 1.46 -12.85 -19.54
C ARG A 316 2.33 -12.33 -18.40
N GLU A 317 2.56 -13.18 -17.37
CA GLU A 317 3.37 -12.89 -16.20
C GLU A 317 4.28 -14.10 -15.89
N TYR A 318 4.57 -14.45 -14.66
CA TYR A 318 5.25 -15.67 -14.22
C TYR A 318 4.25 -16.62 -13.57
N ALA A 319 4.51 -17.93 -13.66
CA ALA A 319 3.74 -18.91 -12.87
C ALA A 319 4.65 -19.50 -11.80
N TYR A 320 4.27 -19.36 -10.56
CA TYR A 320 4.99 -19.85 -9.38
C TYR A 320 4.04 -20.01 -8.18
N ASP A 321 4.42 -20.89 -7.26
CA ASP A 321 3.70 -21.13 -6.01
C ASP A 321 4.63 -21.73 -4.94
N ARG A 322 4.52 -23.04 -4.67
CA ARG A 322 5.17 -23.75 -3.55
C ARG A 322 6.70 -23.86 -3.67
N ASN A 323 7.24 -23.93 -4.89
CA ASN A 323 8.63 -24.28 -5.15
C ASN A 323 9.42 -23.09 -5.76
N THR A 324 9.35 -21.94 -5.08
CA THR A 324 10.06 -20.73 -5.50
C THR A 324 10.84 -20.12 -4.35
N SER A 325 11.89 -19.34 -4.66
CA SER A 325 12.68 -18.59 -3.69
C SER A 325 12.06 -17.22 -3.36
N PHE A 326 11.23 -16.68 -4.27
CA PHE A 326 10.54 -15.39 -4.11
C PHE A 326 9.04 -15.61 -4.23
N GLY A 327 8.23 -14.99 -3.38
CA GLY A 327 6.77 -15.10 -3.44
C GLY A 327 6.24 -16.51 -3.17
N ARG A 328 6.89 -17.29 -2.32
CA ARG A 328 6.48 -18.67 -2.03
C ARG A 328 5.08 -18.71 -1.43
N LEU A 329 4.17 -19.42 -2.09
CA LEU A 329 2.79 -19.64 -1.68
C LEU A 329 2.55 -21.13 -1.40
N ASP A 330 2.77 -21.56 -0.18
CA ASP A 330 2.65 -22.95 0.25
C ASP A 330 1.69 -23.09 1.42
N LYS A 331 2.08 -22.60 2.61
CA LYS A 331 1.28 -22.67 3.84
C LYS A 331 0.03 -21.79 3.75
N ALA A 332 0.15 -20.60 3.17
CA ALA A 332 -0.99 -19.71 3.01
C ALA A 332 -2.02 -20.28 2.02
N LEU A 333 -1.56 -20.98 0.97
CA LEU A 333 -2.46 -21.68 0.04
C LEU A 333 -3.23 -22.83 0.74
N ASP A 334 -2.54 -23.63 1.58
CA ASP A 334 -3.18 -24.68 2.36
C ASP A 334 -4.16 -24.11 3.41
N ALA A 335 -3.86 -22.94 3.96
CA ALA A 335 -4.72 -22.24 4.92
C ALA A 335 -5.93 -21.56 4.26
N ALA A 336 -5.94 -21.34 2.96
CA ALA A 336 -6.97 -20.56 2.28
C ALA A 336 -8.36 -21.18 2.44
N ALA A 337 -8.54 -22.44 2.09
CA ALA A 337 -9.85 -23.11 2.14
C ALA A 337 -10.42 -23.22 3.58
N PRO A 338 -9.66 -23.66 4.61
CA PRO A 338 -10.14 -23.68 5.99
C PRO A 338 -10.59 -22.31 6.52
N ASN A 339 -9.91 -21.24 6.10
CA ASN A 339 -10.21 -19.88 6.52
C ASN A 339 -11.17 -19.13 5.57
N ARG A 340 -11.66 -19.79 4.52
CA ARG A 340 -12.56 -19.22 3.51
C ARG A 340 -11.95 -17.99 2.81
N TRP A 341 -10.63 -17.99 2.60
CA TRP A 341 -9.98 -16.96 1.79
C TRP A 341 -10.23 -17.20 0.31
N VAL A 342 -10.36 -16.12 -0.42
CA VAL A 342 -10.46 -16.14 -1.87
C VAL A 342 -9.08 -16.38 -2.46
N VAL A 343 -8.94 -17.39 -3.32
CA VAL A 343 -7.71 -17.61 -4.09
C VAL A 343 -7.99 -17.22 -5.54
N VAL A 344 -7.30 -16.18 -6.00
CA VAL A 344 -7.44 -15.66 -7.35
C VAL A 344 -6.51 -16.41 -8.29
N ASP A 345 -7.06 -17.18 -9.21
CA ASP A 345 -6.29 -17.74 -10.34
C ASP A 345 -6.02 -16.63 -11.36
N MET A 346 -4.80 -16.07 -11.35
CA MET A 346 -4.42 -14.94 -12.21
C MET A 346 -4.77 -15.18 -13.69
N LYS A 347 -4.54 -16.39 -14.19
CA LYS A 347 -4.77 -16.73 -15.59
C LYS A 347 -6.25 -16.74 -15.97
N ARG A 348 -7.13 -17.15 -15.05
CA ARG A 348 -8.56 -17.38 -15.32
C ARG A 348 -9.45 -16.23 -14.90
N GLU A 349 -9.00 -15.43 -13.92
CA GLU A 349 -9.85 -14.41 -13.29
C GLU A 349 -9.42 -12.98 -13.61
N TRP A 350 -8.27 -12.78 -14.29
CA TRP A 350 -7.83 -11.49 -14.78
C TRP A 350 -7.86 -11.42 -16.31
N LYS A 351 -8.72 -10.58 -16.86
CA LYS A 351 -8.80 -10.29 -18.31
C LYS A 351 -7.52 -9.65 -18.81
N ARG A 352 -6.97 -8.73 -18.01
CA ARG A 352 -5.72 -8.01 -18.25
C ARG A 352 -4.90 -8.04 -16.97
N ILE A 353 -3.59 -8.21 -17.09
CA ILE A 353 -2.68 -8.15 -15.95
C ILE A 353 -2.10 -6.75 -15.81
N PHE A 354 -1.64 -6.17 -16.91
CA PHE A 354 -0.99 -4.87 -16.94
C PHE A 354 -1.78 -3.85 -17.76
N ALA A 355 -1.58 -2.56 -17.46
CA ALA A 355 -2.27 -1.47 -18.15
C ALA A 355 -1.90 -1.35 -19.64
N PHE A 356 -0.75 -1.87 -20.04
CA PHE A 356 -0.23 -1.80 -21.40
C PHE A 356 -0.65 -2.98 -22.31
N GLU A 357 -1.38 -3.97 -21.82
CA GLU A 357 -1.95 -5.07 -22.62
C GLU A 357 -3.10 -4.62 -23.51
#